data_ece998f922ce6be3bcdd1a70f86933e5
#
_entry.id   ece998f922ce6be3bcdd1a70f86933e5
#
_cell.length_a   1.000
_cell.length_b   1.000
_cell.length_c   1.000
_cell.angle_alpha   90.00
_cell.angle_beta   90.00
_cell.angle_gamma   90.00
#
_symmetry.space_group_name_H-M   'P 1'
#
loop_
_entity.id
_entity.type
_entity.pdbx_description
1 polymer ?
#
loop_
_entity_poly.entity_id
_entity_poly.type
_entity_poly.pdbx_seq_one_letter_code
_entity_poly.pdbx_strand_id
1 'polypeptide(L)'
;MLFRSEEMGLGYDPGILVFVVAVGIAEFATAFDYARWHLVPGLEMPILREIGVVLAVAGAAALVWTDRRLARHFSTAASAAQVITDGPYRWVRHPRYTSLLLLVLSMPLVFGSIFGWLTFALIVLAVQHRIVREEPHLREVFGPPYAQYASRTARLLPGVY
;
A
#
# COMPACT_ATOMS: atom_id res chain seq x y z
N MET A 1 8.29 -29.13 5.22
CA MET A 1 9.25 -28.53 4.29
C MET A 1 9.20 -27.04 4.54
N LEU A 2 10.16 -26.52 5.28
CA LEU A 2 10.26 -25.10 5.62
C LEU A 2 10.59 -24.36 4.30
N PHE A 3 9.66 -23.60 3.77
CA PHE A 3 9.95 -22.64 2.70
C PHE A 3 11.02 -21.68 3.24
N ARG A 4 12.22 -21.82 2.69
CA ARG A 4 13.35 -20.97 3.07
C ARG A 4 13.01 -19.55 2.60
N SER A 5 13.12 -18.58 3.49
CA SER A 5 12.83 -17.15 3.23
C SER A 5 13.57 -16.57 2.02
N GLU A 6 14.62 -17.25 1.56
CA GLU A 6 15.39 -16.92 0.37
C GLU A 6 14.64 -17.23 -0.95
N GLU A 7 13.74 -18.24 -0.96
CA GLU A 7 13.00 -18.64 -2.17
C GLU A 7 11.78 -17.73 -2.44
N MET A 8 11.30 -17.00 -1.45
CA MET A 8 10.22 -16.02 -1.61
C MET A 8 10.69 -14.63 -2.06
N GLY A 9 11.97 -14.45 -2.39
CA GLY A 9 12.50 -13.13 -2.75
C GLY A 9 12.44 -12.11 -1.60
N LEU A 10 12.26 -12.57 -0.34
CA LEU A 10 12.30 -11.76 0.88
C LEU A 10 13.74 -11.52 1.36
N GLY A 11 14.73 -11.88 0.54
CA GLY A 11 16.10 -11.40 0.70
C GLY A 11 16.07 -9.88 0.77
N TYR A 12 16.86 -9.31 1.65
CA TYR A 12 17.05 -7.87 1.81
C TYR A 12 17.34 -7.24 0.44
N ASP A 13 16.30 -6.65 -0.16
CA ASP A 13 16.44 -5.90 -1.40
C ASP A 13 16.89 -4.48 -1.03
N PRO A 14 18.15 -4.10 -1.34
CA PRO A 14 18.65 -2.76 -1.05
C PRO A 14 17.79 -1.68 -1.69
N GLY A 15 17.08 -1.98 -2.78
CA GLY A 15 16.10 -1.09 -3.40
C GLY A 15 14.94 -0.75 -2.49
N ILE A 16 14.48 -1.68 -1.65
CA ILE A 16 13.43 -1.43 -0.66
C ILE A 16 13.91 -0.43 0.38
N LEU A 17 15.14 -0.58 0.88
CA LEU A 17 15.69 0.37 1.86
C LEU A 17 15.82 1.77 1.26
N VAL A 18 16.40 1.86 0.06
CA VAL A 18 16.53 3.14 -0.65
C VAL A 18 15.17 3.80 -0.86
N PHE A 19 14.16 3.00 -1.25
CA PHE A 19 12.79 3.48 -1.42
C PHE A 19 12.19 4.00 -0.12
N VAL A 20 12.31 3.24 0.99
CA VAL A 20 11.78 3.65 2.31
C VAL A 20 12.46 4.92 2.79
N VAL A 21 13.78 5.03 2.64
CA VAL A 21 14.54 6.24 3.00
C VAL A 21 14.11 7.43 2.14
N ALA A 22 13.97 7.25 0.83
CA ALA A 22 13.52 8.30 -0.08
C ALA A 22 12.10 8.80 0.27
N VAL A 23 11.19 7.89 0.59
CA VAL A 23 9.85 8.24 1.08
C VAL A 23 9.93 9.01 2.39
N GLY A 24 10.72 8.56 3.35
CA GLY A 24 10.92 9.26 4.63
C GLY A 24 11.46 10.69 4.47
N ILE A 25 12.43 10.88 3.57
CA ILE A 25 12.95 12.21 3.23
C ILE A 25 11.87 13.10 2.59
N ALA A 26 11.07 12.53 1.67
CA ALA A 26 10.00 13.27 0.99
C ALA A 26 8.88 13.67 1.96
N GLU A 27 8.51 12.80 2.90
CA GLU A 27 7.53 13.11 3.96
C GLU A 27 8.08 14.15 4.94
N PHE A 28 9.36 14.07 5.28
CA PHE A 28 10.02 15.12 6.07
C PHE A 28 10.01 16.46 5.33
N ALA A 29 10.31 16.47 4.03
CA ALA A 29 10.24 17.69 3.21
C ALA A 29 8.82 18.25 3.14
N THR A 30 7.78 17.40 3.11
CA THR A 30 6.37 17.78 3.17
C THR A 30 6.04 18.51 4.47
N ALA A 31 6.44 17.95 5.61
CA ALA A 31 6.24 18.55 6.92
C ALA A 31 7.05 19.84 7.10
N PHE A 32 8.26 19.87 6.55
CA PHE A 32 9.13 21.05 6.61
C PHE A 32 8.61 22.20 5.74
N ASP A 33 8.10 21.91 4.53
CA ASP A 33 7.44 22.88 3.66
C ASP A 33 6.25 23.52 4.39
N TYR A 34 5.39 22.71 4.99
CA TYR A 34 4.28 23.21 5.80
C TYR A 34 4.74 24.10 6.95
N ALA A 35 5.84 23.74 7.64
CA ALA A 35 6.29 24.48 8.82
C ALA A 35 7.02 25.80 8.50
N ARG A 36 7.63 25.93 7.31
CA ARG A 36 8.61 27.00 7.03
C ARG A 36 8.41 27.74 5.72
N TRP A 37 8.03 27.08 4.65
CA TRP A 37 8.09 27.66 3.31
C TRP A 37 6.73 27.97 2.69
N HIS A 38 5.75 27.10 2.84
CA HIS A 38 4.43 27.25 2.20
C HIS A 38 4.56 27.59 0.69
N LEU A 39 5.39 26.77 -0.04
CA LEU A 39 5.80 27.07 -1.41
C LEU A 39 4.62 27.30 -2.36
N VAL A 40 3.49 26.66 -2.11
CA VAL A 40 2.26 26.85 -2.91
C VAL A 40 1.13 27.29 -1.98
N PRO A 41 0.93 28.60 -1.80
CA PRO A 41 -0.19 29.13 -1.03
C PRO A 41 -1.53 28.68 -1.61
N GLY A 42 -2.49 28.40 -0.73
CA GLY A 42 -3.88 28.03 -1.12
C GLY A 42 -4.14 26.54 -1.31
N LEU A 43 -3.14 25.66 -1.18
CA LEU A 43 -3.36 24.22 -1.07
C LEU A 43 -3.91 23.83 0.32
N GLU A 44 -3.82 24.73 1.30
CA GLU A 44 -4.28 24.52 2.67
C GLU A 44 -5.76 24.86 2.83
N MET A 45 -6.62 23.95 2.46
CA MET A 45 -8.05 24.08 2.70
C MET A 45 -8.45 23.31 3.96
N PRO A 46 -9.13 23.92 4.95
CA PRO A 46 -9.53 23.23 6.19
C PRO A 46 -10.26 21.91 5.91
N ILE A 47 -11.17 21.91 4.96
CA ILE A 47 -11.93 20.70 4.60
C ILE A 47 -11.02 19.58 4.06
N LEU A 48 -9.99 19.89 3.27
CA LEU A 48 -9.05 18.89 2.75
C LEU A 48 -8.20 18.32 3.90
N ARG A 49 -7.82 19.14 4.86
CA ARG A 49 -7.12 18.70 6.07
C ARG A 49 -7.94 17.71 6.88
N GLU A 50 -9.23 17.99 7.10
CA GLU A 50 -10.13 17.07 7.79
C GLU A 50 -10.28 15.75 7.04
N ILE A 51 -10.49 15.80 5.72
CA ILE A 51 -10.52 14.61 4.87
C ILE A 51 -9.20 13.84 4.99
N GLY A 52 -8.05 14.53 4.95
CA GLY A 52 -6.73 13.91 5.09
C GLY A 52 -6.59 13.16 6.41
N VAL A 53 -7.01 13.77 7.55
CA VAL A 53 -6.98 13.11 8.86
C VAL A 53 -7.85 11.84 8.87
N VAL A 54 -9.05 11.91 8.31
CA VAL A 54 -9.96 10.75 8.22
C VAL A 54 -9.31 9.65 7.38
N LEU A 55 -8.69 9.99 6.24
CA LEU A 55 -7.98 9.02 5.38
C LEU A 55 -6.77 8.41 6.09
N ALA A 56 -6.02 9.20 6.89
CA ALA A 56 -4.90 8.68 7.68
C ALA A 56 -5.37 7.62 8.68
N VAL A 57 -6.42 7.92 9.44
CA VAL A 57 -7.00 6.99 10.42
C VAL A 57 -7.55 5.75 9.73
N ALA A 58 -8.31 5.91 8.64
CA ALA A 58 -8.88 4.81 7.87
C ALA A 58 -7.78 3.93 7.26
N GLY A 59 -6.74 4.54 6.66
CA GLY A 59 -5.60 3.85 6.09
C GLY A 59 -4.81 3.05 7.13
N ALA A 60 -4.54 3.65 8.30
CA ALA A 60 -3.86 2.97 9.40
C ALA A 60 -4.68 1.79 9.94
N ALA A 61 -5.98 1.98 10.16
CA ALA A 61 -6.87 0.92 10.61
C ALA A 61 -6.96 -0.24 9.60
N ALA A 62 -7.09 0.09 8.30
CA ALA A 62 -7.12 -0.88 7.22
C ALA A 62 -5.79 -1.64 7.10
N LEU A 63 -4.65 -0.97 7.27
CA LEU A 63 -3.32 -1.59 7.25
C LEU A 63 -3.17 -2.60 8.39
N VAL A 64 -3.49 -2.18 9.62
CA VAL A 64 -3.46 -3.06 10.80
C VAL A 64 -4.39 -4.26 10.63
N TRP A 65 -5.59 -4.05 10.09
CA TRP A 65 -6.54 -5.13 9.82
C TRP A 65 -5.98 -6.12 8.80
N THR A 66 -5.42 -5.63 7.70
CA THR A 66 -4.81 -6.43 6.64
C THR A 66 -3.62 -7.24 7.16
N ASP A 67 -2.70 -6.59 7.89
CA ASP A 67 -1.51 -7.25 8.43
C ASP A 67 -1.87 -8.31 9.50
N ARG A 68 -2.85 -8.03 10.37
CA ARG A 68 -3.36 -9.03 11.32
C ARG A 68 -4.02 -10.21 10.62
N ARG A 69 -4.70 -9.98 9.49
CA ARG A 69 -5.30 -11.05 8.70
C ARG A 69 -4.24 -11.90 8.03
N LEU A 70 -3.24 -11.26 7.44
CA LEU A 70 -2.10 -11.92 6.81
C LEU A 70 -1.31 -12.79 7.82
N ALA A 71 -0.97 -12.21 8.97
CA ALA A 71 -0.25 -12.93 10.03
C ALA A 71 -1.01 -14.17 10.52
N ARG A 72 -2.33 -14.08 10.69
CA ARG A 72 -3.17 -15.23 11.07
C ARG A 72 -3.23 -16.30 9.99
N HIS A 73 -3.21 -15.92 8.71
CA HIS A 73 -3.20 -16.87 7.60
C HIS A 73 -1.89 -17.67 7.58
N PHE A 74 -0.75 -17.01 7.73
CA PHE A 74 0.57 -17.66 7.73
C PHE A 74 0.91 -18.39 9.02
N SER A 75 0.09 -18.30 10.07
CA SER A 75 0.32 -18.99 11.34
C SER A 75 0.19 -20.53 11.23
N THR A 76 -0.44 -21.04 10.18
CA THR A 76 -0.59 -22.49 9.92
C THR A 76 0.04 -22.86 8.58
N ALA A 77 0.86 -23.90 8.55
CA ALA A 77 1.51 -24.37 7.32
C ALA A 77 0.51 -24.79 6.22
N ALA A 78 -0.66 -25.31 6.61
CA ALA A 78 -1.71 -25.68 5.68
C ALA A 78 -2.35 -24.47 4.98
N SER A 79 -2.46 -23.34 5.68
CA SER A 79 -3.04 -22.11 5.13
C SER A 79 -2.08 -21.38 4.20
N ALA A 80 -0.76 -21.51 4.40
CA ALA A 80 0.25 -20.84 3.57
C ALA A 80 0.22 -21.26 2.08
N ALA A 81 -0.37 -22.43 1.78
CA ALA A 81 -0.54 -22.93 0.42
C ALA A 81 -1.86 -22.51 -0.24
N GLN A 82 -2.66 -21.66 0.39
CA GLN A 82 -3.98 -21.27 -0.10
C GLN A 82 -4.07 -19.76 -0.35
N VAL A 83 -4.89 -19.40 -1.36
CA VAL A 83 -5.20 -18.00 -1.65
C VAL A 83 -6.09 -17.42 -0.55
N ILE A 84 -5.69 -16.27 0.02
CA ILE A 84 -6.54 -15.53 0.97
C ILE A 84 -7.64 -14.83 0.18
N THR A 85 -8.90 -15.12 0.50
CA THR A 85 -10.06 -14.55 -0.20
C THR A 85 -11.07 -13.88 0.73
N ASP A 86 -10.79 -13.83 2.03
CA ASP A 86 -11.66 -13.30 3.05
C ASP A 86 -11.11 -12.01 3.70
N GLY A 87 -11.91 -11.41 4.59
CA GLY A 87 -11.57 -10.13 5.20
C GLY A 87 -11.43 -9.02 4.13
N PRO A 88 -10.38 -8.19 4.19
CA PRO A 88 -10.16 -7.13 3.20
C PRO A 88 -9.88 -7.68 1.78
N TYR A 89 -9.38 -8.92 1.67
CA TYR A 89 -9.08 -9.59 0.40
C TYR A 89 -10.34 -9.97 -0.40
N ARG A 90 -11.53 -9.95 0.22
CA ARG A 90 -12.79 -10.19 -0.53
C ARG A 90 -13.14 -9.07 -1.51
N TRP A 91 -12.64 -7.87 -1.29
CA TRP A 91 -12.96 -6.70 -2.12
C TRP A 91 -11.84 -6.34 -3.10
N VAL A 92 -10.58 -6.43 -2.63
CA VAL A 92 -9.40 -6.10 -3.43
C VAL A 92 -8.29 -7.13 -3.22
N ARG A 93 -7.48 -7.35 -4.26
CA ARG A 93 -6.37 -8.31 -4.21
C ARG A 93 -5.18 -7.82 -3.41
N HIS A 94 -4.97 -6.50 -3.38
CA HIS A 94 -3.83 -5.87 -2.73
C HIS A 94 -4.25 -4.88 -1.64
N PRO A 95 -5.01 -5.31 -0.60
CA PRO A 95 -5.54 -4.40 0.42
C PRO A 95 -4.46 -3.68 1.22
N ARG A 96 -3.27 -4.27 1.34
CA ARG A 96 -2.12 -3.64 1.98
C ARG A 96 -1.64 -2.42 1.21
N TYR A 97 -1.57 -2.52 -0.13
CA TYR A 97 -1.21 -1.38 -0.97
C TYR A 97 -2.31 -0.32 -1.00
N THR A 98 -3.57 -0.71 -1.00
CA THR A 98 -4.70 0.23 -0.86
C THR A 98 -4.58 1.03 0.44
N SER A 99 -4.32 0.37 1.56
CA SER A 99 -4.14 1.02 2.86
C SER A 99 -2.94 1.97 2.87
N LEU A 100 -1.81 1.56 2.25
CA LEU A 100 -0.63 2.41 2.11
C LEU A 100 -0.94 3.66 1.27
N LEU A 101 -1.64 3.51 0.15
CA LEU A 101 -2.02 4.64 -0.71
C LEU A 101 -2.95 5.62 0.00
N LEU A 102 -3.87 5.15 0.85
CA LEU A 102 -4.70 6.03 1.69
C LEU A 102 -3.85 6.82 2.69
N LEU A 103 -2.88 6.17 3.33
CA LEU A 103 -1.96 6.83 4.27
C LEU A 103 -1.12 7.90 3.56
N VAL A 104 -0.52 7.58 2.42
CA VAL A 104 0.32 8.53 1.69
C VAL A 104 -0.50 9.67 1.10
N LEU A 105 -1.73 9.40 0.59
CA LEU A 105 -2.64 10.43 0.11
C LEU A 105 -3.05 11.41 1.23
N SER A 106 -3.10 10.95 2.47
CA SER A 106 -3.44 11.82 3.60
C SER A 106 -2.44 12.96 3.80
N MET A 107 -1.15 12.74 3.50
CA MET A 107 -0.09 13.71 3.74
C MET A 107 -0.26 15.02 2.95
N PRO A 108 -0.41 15.00 1.60
CA PRO A 108 -0.65 16.24 0.87
C PRO A 108 -1.97 16.94 1.26
N LEU A 109 -2.97 16.18 1.67
CA LEU A 109 -4.25 16.76 2.10
C LEU A 109 -4.14 17.43 3.47
N VAL A 110 -3.38 16.85 4.42
CA VAL A 110 -3.19 17.41 5.75
C VAL A 110 -2.28 18.63 5.73
N PHE A 111 -1.19 18.55 4.97
CA PHE A 111 -0.14 19.57 4.98
C PHE A 111 -0.23 20.59 3.83
N GLY A 112 -1.07 20.37 2.83
CA GLY A 112 -1.18 21.26 1.67
C GLY A 112 0.12 21.42 0.88
N SER A 113 1.02 20.42 0.94
CA SER A 113 2.36 20.53 0.37
C SER A 113 2.48 19.90 -1.02
N ILE A 114 3.15 20.59 -1.94
CA ILE A 114 3.46 20.04 -3.27
C ILE A 114 4.37 18.80 -3.19
N PHE A 115 5.26 18.74 -2.21
CA PHE A 115 6.12 17.57 -2.01
C PHE A 115 5.32 16.33 -1.63
N GLY A 116 4.25 16.47 -0.85
CA GLY A 116 3.32 15.40 -0.55
C GLY A 116 2.63 14.85 -1.80
N TRP A 117 2.19 15.71 -2.72
CA TRP A 117 1.60 15.29 -4.00
C TRP A 117 2.61 14.57 -4.90
N LEU A 118 3.84 15.06 -4.97
CA LEU A 118 4.91 14.39 -5.71
C LEU A 118 5.22 13.01 -5.14
N THR A 119 5.32 12.92 -3.80
CA THR A 119 5.53 11.64 -3.11
C THR A 119 4.39 10.67 -3.37
N PHE A 120 3.15 11.13 -3.27
CA PHE A 120 1.99 10.30 -3.56
C PHE A 120 2.04 9.75 -4.99
N ALA A 121 2.32 10.59 -6.00
CA ALA A 121 2.43 10.16 -7.38
C ALA A 121 3.53 9.10 -7.58
N LEU A 122 4.70 9.30 -6.99
CA LEU A 122 5.80 8.34 -7.05
C LEU A 122 5.43 6.98 -6.40
N ILE A 123 4.75 7.01 -5.27
CA ILE A 123 4.32 5.78 -4.58
C ILE A 123 3.23 5.06 -5.38
N VAL A 124 2.30 5.79 -6.01
CA VAL A 124 1.32 5.17 -6.92
C VAL A 124 2.03 4.42 -8.04
N LEU A 125 3.02 5.04 -8.70
CA LEU A 125 3.81 4.39 -9.77
C LEU A 125 4.57 3.17 -9.26
N ALA A 126 5.19 3.26 -8.09
CA ALA A 126 5.93 2.15 -7.48
C ALA A 126 5.00 0.98 -7.12
N VAL A 127 3.83 1.25 -6.55
CA VAL A 127 2.82 0.24 -6.22
C VAL A 127 2.30 -0.43 -7.50
N GLN A 128 1.99 0.33 -8.55
CA GLN A 128 1.59 -0.22 -9.84
C GLN A 128 2.64 -1.16 -10.44
N HIS A 129 3.89 -0.70 -10.47
CA HIS A 129 5.01 -1.52 -10.95
C HIS A 129 5.14 -2.83 -10.16
N ARG A 130 4.98 -2.77 -8.85
CA ARG A 130 5.07 -3.94 -7.98
C ARG A 130 3.91 -4.91 -8.21
N ILE A 131 2.67 -4.44 -8.31
CA ILE A 131 1.50 -5.28 -8.59
C ILE A 131 1.67 -6.02 -9.92
N VAL A 132 2.13 -5.33 -10.97
CA VAL A 132 2.35 -5.95 -12.29
C VAL A 132 3.38 -7.08 -12.22
N ARG A 133 4.36 -7.00 -11.33
CA ARG A 133 5.35 -8.07 -11.11
C ARG A 133 4.85 -9.18 -10.19
N GLU A 134 4.07 -8.86 -9.18
CA GLU A 134 3.55 -9.83 -8.21
C GLU A 134 2.45 -10.72 -8.78
N GLU A 135 1.51 -10.16 -9.58
CA GLU A 135 0.36 -10.94 -10.08
C GLU A 135 0.72 -12.14 -10.98
N PRO A 136 1.69 -12.06 -11.91
CA PRO A 136 2.12 -13.23 -12.67
C PRO A 136 2.68 -14.34 -11.76
N HIS A 137 3.49 -13.99 -10.78
CA HIS A 137 4.05 -14.94 -9.83
C HIS A 137 2.96 -15.60 -8.97
N LEU A 138 1.98 -14.83 -8.49
CA LEU A 138 0.84 -15.38 -7.75
C LEU A 138 0.00 -16.33 -8.61
N ARG A 139 -0.15 -16.06 -9.91
CA ARG A 139 -0.82 -16.97 -10.85
C ARG A 139 -0.04 -18.26 -11.08
N GLU A 140 1.28 -18.17 -11.11
CA GLU A 140 2.17 -19.33 -11.26
C GLU A 140 2.11 -20.23 -10.01
N VAL A 141 2.21 -19.63 -8.82
CA VAL A 141 2.25 -20.35 -7.54
C VAL A 141 0.90 -20.98 -7.19
N PHE A 142 -0.19 -20.23 -7.33
CA PHE A 142 -1.53 -20.67 -6.89
C PHE A 142 -2.41 -21.20 -8.04
N GLY A 143 -2.03 -21.01 -9.29
CA GLY A 143 -2.73 -21.57 -10.46
C GLY A 143 -4.20 -21.15 -10.61
N PRO A 144 -5.09 -22.10 -11.00
CA PRO A 144 -6.51 -21.83 -11.26
C PRO A 144 -7.28 -21.17 -10.10
N PRO A 145 -7.06 -21.53 -8.82
CA PRO A 145 -7.68 -20.85 -7.68
C PRO A 145 -7.44 -19.35 -7.65
N TYR A 146 -6.21 -18.90 -7.93
CA TYR A 146 -5.91 -17.47 -8.00
C TYR A 146 -6.56 -16.81 -9.22
N ALA A 147 -6.56 -17.46 -10.37
CA ALA A 147 -7.21 -16.95 -11.57
C ALA A 147 -8.72 -16.72 -11.35
N GLN A 148 -9.41 -17.66 -10.70
CA GLN A 148 -10.82 -17.52 -10.32
C GLN A 148 -11.04 -16.38 -9.32
N TYR A 149 -10.20 -16.26 -8.31
CA TYR A 149 -10.23 -15.14 -7.37
C TYR A 149 -10.02 -13.80 -8.06
N ALA A 150 -9.00 -13.70 -8.93
CA ALA A 150 -8.65 -12.50 -9.66
C ALA A 150 -9.76 -12.02 -10.63
N SER A 151 -10.60 -12.93 -11.15
CA SER A 151 -11.73 -12.57 -12.02
C SER A 151 -12.90 -11.90 -11.28
N ARG A 152 -12.95 -12.00 -9.94
CA ARG A 152 -14.04 -11.49 -9.11
C ARG A 152 -13.66 -10.31 -8.21
N THR A 153 -12.38 -9.99 -8.15
CA THR A 153 -11.86 -8.98 -7.24
C THR A 153 -11.05 -7.92 -8.01
N ALA A 154 -11.16 -6.68 -7.58
CA ALA A 154 -10.36 -5.57 -8.09
C ALA A 154 -8.90 -5.66 -7.57
N ARG A 155 -7.97 -4.94 -8.19
CA ARG A 155 -6.58 -4.84 -7.71
C ARG A 155 -6.48 -3.99 -6.45
N LEU A 156 -6.91 -2.74 -6.52
CA LEU A 156 -6.76 -1.74 -5.47
C LEU A 156 -8.08 -1.10 -5.05
N LEU A 157 -8.94 -0.74 -6.01
CA LEU A 157 -10.19 -0.03 -5.76
C LEU A 157 -11.37 -0.89 -6.21
N PRO A 158 -12.31 -1.22 -5.31
CA PRO A 158 -13.47 -2.04 -5.66
C PRO A 158 -14.24 -1.44 -6.84
N GLY A 159 -14.48 -2.24 -7.87
CA GLY A 159 -15.25 -1.85 -9.05
C GLY A 159 -14.54 -0.93 -10.06
N VAL A 160 -13.29 -0.53 -9.81
CA VAL A 160 -12.55 0.39 -10.70
C VAL A 160 -11.29 -0.27 -11.26
N TYR A 161 -10.44 -0.80 -10.39
CA TYR A 161 -9.12 -1.31 -10.79
C TYR A 161 -8.64 -2.43 -9.85
#